data_ef0a6999567640cdf7f7c236541c0e95
#
_entry.id   ef0a6999567640cdf7f7c236541c0e95
#
_cell.length_a   1.000
_cell.length_b   1.000
_cell.length_c   1.000
_cell.angle_alpha   90.00
_cell.angle_beta   90.00
_cell.angle_gamma   90.00
#
_symmetry.space_group_name_H-M   'P 1'
#
loop_
_entity.id
_entity.type
_entity.pdbx_description
1 polymer ?
#
loop_
_entity_poly.entity_id
_entity_poly.type
_entity_poly.pdbx_seq_one_letter_code
_entity_poly.pdbx_strand_id
1 'polypeptide(L)'
;MRKSSAFSVSRPALHGLTLAVAMTLAGGASSAMAQDKVLRIAMTAGDIPRTSGQPDQGFEGNRFTGIPLYDALTHWDLSKADKPSELIPGLALSWAVNDKDKTKWVFKLRPGVKFHDGSAFNADAVVWNVGKVLDKEAEQYDPAQVGVTASRMPTLRSAKKIDDLTVELTTSEPDAFLPINLTNLFMASPAHWAKKLAAVPATVSGKAERSKAAWTAFAADPAGSGPFKAARFVARERFEMVKNSAYWDPKRTPTIDRVVLLPLPEANSRTAALMSGQVDWIEAPAPDALDALKGRGFKVYSNLQPHIWPWQFSFVEGSPWLDKRVRHAANLCVDRASMKQLLGGMMEPATGIFEPGHPWRGNPSFQIKYDVAAGKALMEQ
;
A
#
# COMPACT_ATOMS: atom_id res chain seq x y z
N MET A 1 22.31 -79.41 -15.13
CA MET A 1 21.45 -80.30 -15.98
C MET A 1 20.47 -79.44 -16.78
N ARG A 2 20.54 -79.66 -18.11
CA ARG A 2 19.54 -79.31 -19.18
C ARG A 2 19.20 -77.82 -19.36
N LYS A 3 19.13 -77.32 -20.55
CA LYS A 3 19.64 -77.60 -21.91
C LYS A 3 19.22 -76.33 -22.72
N SER A 4 20.11 -75.90 -23.54
CA SER A 4 19.94 -74.95 -24.67
C SER A 4 18.79 -75.37 -25.61
N SER A 5 18.18 -74.32 -26.24
CA SER A 5 17.84 -74.46 -27.65
C SER A 5 17.76 -73.08 -28.30
N ALA A 6 18.67 -72.92 -29.22
CA ALA A 6 18.66 -71.89 -30.25
C ALA A 6 17.64 -72.26 -31.33
N PHE A 7 16.92 -71.26 -31.81
CA PHE A 7 16.24 -71.33 -33.14
C PHE A 7 16.65 -70.16 -33.97
N SER A 8 17.36 -70.53 -35.05
CA SER A 8 17.68 -69.69 -36.20
C SER A 8 16.57 -69.82 -37.23
N VAL A 9 16.02 -68.74 -37.76
CA VAL A 9 15.35 -68.75 -39.08
C VAL A 9 15.66 -67.47 -39.84
N SER A 10 16.20 -67.71 -40.96
CA SER A 10 16.57 -66.97 -42.14
C SER A 10 15.72 -65.74 -42.57
N ARG A 11 16.45 -64.77 -43.12
CA ARG A 11 15.95 -63.65 -43.99
C ARG A 11 15.38 -64.20 -45.29
N PRO A 12 14.45 -63.44 -45.91
CA PRO A 12 14.61 -63.09 -47.32
C PRO A 12 14.63 -61.57 -47.54
N ALA A 13 15.50 -61.18 -48.43
CA ALA A 13 15.53 -59.86 -49.07
C ALA A 13 14.37 -59.77 -50.07
N LEU A 14 13.77 -58.57 -50.22
CA LEU A 14 13.48 -58.01 -51.56
C LEU A 14 12.87 -56.56 -51.51
N HIS A 15 13.48 -55.77 -52.34
CA HIS A 15 12.95 -54.71 -53.21
C HIS A 15 12.46 -53.41 -52.58
N GLY A 16 13.15 -52.40 -52.96
CA GLY A 16 12.93 -50.99 -52.74
C GLY A 16 11.61 -50.46 -53.27
N LEU A 17 11.11 -49.50 -52.53
CA LEU A 17 10.24 -48.46 -53.06
C LEU A 17 10.60 -47.18 -52.33
N THR A 18 11.35 -46.32 -53.02
CA THR A 18 11.68 -44.95 -52.62
C THR A 18 10.42 -44.13 -52.68
N LEU A 19 9.78 -43.90 -51.52
CA LEU A 19 8.71 -42.92 -51.41
C LEU A 19 9.32 -41.64 -50.81
N ALA A 20 9.55 -40.65 -51.70
CA ALA A 20 9.95 -39.31 -51.28
C ALA A 20 8.75 -38.62 -50.58
N VAL A 21 8.75 -38.62 -49.25
CA VAL A 21 7.86 -37.78 -48.46
C VAL A 21 8.48 -36.39 -48.40
N ALA A 22 7.96 -35.47 -49.19
CA ALA A 22 8.20 -34.04 -49.05
C ALA A 22 7.60 -33.58 -47.71
N MET A 23 8.40 -33.46 -46.62
CA MET A 23 8.04 -32.76 -45.42
C MET A 23 7.95 -31.26 -45.72
N THR A 24 6.75 -30.76 -45.99
CA THR A 24 6.43 -29.34 -45.90
C THR A 24 6.65 -28.93 -44.44
N LEU A 25 7.77 -28.27 -44.15
CA LEU A 25 8.01 -27.49 -42.95
C LEU A 25 7.02 -26.32 -42.96
N ALA A 26 5.80 -26.57 -42.49
CA ALA A 26 4.94 -25.49 -42.01
C ALA A 26 5.59 -24.93 -40.76
N GLY A 27 6.41 -23.92 -40.92
CA GLY A 27 6.95 -23.12 -39.84
C GLY A 27 5.78 -22.46 -39.10
N GLY A 28 5.22 -23.17 -38.11
CA GLY A 28 4.36 -22.55 -37.12
C GLY A 28 5.20 -21.54 -36.36
N ALA A 29 5.06 -20.26 -36.69
CA ALA A 29 5.50 -19.18 -35.85
C ALA A 29 4.72 -19.31 -34.51
N SER A 30 5.27 -20.09 -33.59
CA SER A 30 4.84 -20.03 -32.19
C SER A 30 5.10 -18.60 -31.79
N SER A 31 4.05 -17.77 -31.74
CA SER A 31 4.09 -16.49 -31.07
C SER A 31 4.49 -16.82 -29.65
N ALA A 32 5.76 -16.60 -29.32
CA ALA A 32 6.22 -16.67 -27.94
C ALA A 32 5.40 -15.65 -27.18
N MET A 33 4.35 -16.11 -26.51
CA MET A 33 3.59 -15.29 -25.56
C MET A 33 4.63 -14.81 -24.57
N ALA A 34 4.85 -13.51 -24.54
CA ALA A 34 5.76 -12.92 -23.56
C ALA A 34 5.28 -13.35 -22.17
N GLN A 35 6.14 -14.00 -21.42
CA GLN A 35 5.82 -14.47 -20.09
C GLN A 35 5.52 -13.24 -19.23
N ASP A 36 4.37 -13.25 -18.52
CA ASP A 36 3.97 -12.20 -17.59
C ASP A 36 5.10 -11.87 -16.61
N LYS A 37 5.43 -10.60 -16.49
CA LYS A 37 6.36 -10.12 -15.48
C LYS A 37 5.64 -10.08 -14.14
N VAL A 38 5.89 -11.09 -13.31
CA VAL A 38 5.25 -11.25 -11.99
C VAL A 38 6.21 -10.79 -10.91
N LEU A 39 5.73 -9.95 -9.99
CA LEU A 39 6.41 -9.58 -8.74
C LEU A 39 5.68 -10.20 -7.56
N ARG A 40 6.35 -11.08 -6.83
CA ARG A 40 5.85 -11.74 -5.62
C ARG A 40 6.46 -11.07 -4.40
N ILE A 41 5.62 -10.54 -3.51
CA ILE A 41 6.03 -9.76 -2.33
C ILE A 41 5.58 -10.48 -1.06
N ALA A 42 6.52 -10.77 -0.17
CA ALA A 42 6.20 -11.23 1.17
C ALA A 42 6.14 -10.04 2.13
N MET A 43 4.95 -9.79 2.69
CA MET A 43 4.66 -8.68 3.59
C MET A 43 4.88 -9.06 5.05
N THR A 44 5.07 -8.05 5.91
CA THR A 44 5.10 -8.21 7.38
C THR A 44 3.71 -8.40 7.97
N ALA A 45 2.65 -7.96 7.27
CA ALA A 45 1.27 -8.13 7.71
C ALA A 45 0.88 -9.60 7.91
N GLY A 46 0.08 -9.88 8.93
CA GLY A 46 -0.47 -11.22 9.18
C GLY A 46 -1.68 -11.58 8.30
N ASP A 47 -2.19 -10.64 7.53
CA ASP A 47 -3.29 -10.81 6.55
C ASP A 47 -3.12 -9.80 5.41
N ILE A 48 -3.92 -9.96 4.37
CA ILE A 48 -4.00 -8.96 3.30
C ILE A 48 -4.53 -7.65 3.88
N PRO A 49 -3.83 -6.52 3.69
CA PRO A 49 -4.31 -5.22 4.10
C PRO A 49 -5.66 -4.90 3.47
N ARG A 50 -6.42 -4.01 4.10
CA ARG A 50 -7.74 -3.64 3.60
C ARG A 50 -7.68 -3.10 2.18
N THR A 51 -8.58 -3.59 1.35
CA THR A 51 -8.66 -3.30 -0.08
C THR A 51 -9.78 -2.33 -0.45
N SER A 52 -10.53 -1.81 0.55
CA SER A 52 -11.67 -0.93 0.35
C SER A 52 -11.35 0.56 0.20
N GLY A 53 -10.08 0.90 -0.02
CA GLY A 53 -9.65 2.29 -0.25
C GLY A 53 -9.42 3.06 1.04
N GLN A 54 -8.79 2.45 2.01
CA GLN A 54 -8.35 3.11 3.24
C GLN A 54 -6.92 2.74 3.58
N PRO A 55 -6.09 3.69 4.05
CA PRO A 55 -4.78 3.37 4.60
C PRO A 55 -4.96 2.71 5.97
N ASP A 56 -4.37 1.54 6.18
CA ASP A 56 -4.42 0.83 7.45
C ASP A 56 -3.15 0.04 7.75
N GLN A 57 -3.12 -0.64 8.90
CA GLN A 57 -2.08 -1.59 9.31
C GLN A 57 -0.66 -1.05 9.14
N GLY A 58 -0.36 0.08 9.81
CA GLY A 58 0.99 0.66 9.79
C GLY A 58 1.45 1.15 8.42
N PHE A 59 0.52 1.60 7.58
CA PHE A 59 0.71 2.02 6.19
C PHE A 59 0.97 0.88 5.19
N GLU A 60 0.93 -0.38 5.58
CA GLU A 60 0.97 -1.50 4.63
C GLU A 60 -0.22 -1.46 3.67
N GLY A 61 -1.40 -1.10 4.16
CA GLY A 61 -2.56 -0.83 3.33
C GLY A 61 -2.29 0.25 2.28
N ASN A 62 -1.62 1.35 2.65
CA ASN A 62 -1.22 2.38 1.69
C ASN A 62 -0.31 1.84 0.59
N ARG A 63 0.77 1.13 0.97
CA ARG A 63 1.78 0.63 0.03
C ARG A 63 1.26 -0.44 -0.89
N PHE A 64 0.53 -1.41 -0.36
CA PHE A 64 0.25 -2.65 -1.07
C PHE A 64 -1.14 -2.72 -1.68
N THR A 65 -2.12 -2.02 -1.12
CA THR A 65 -3.50 -2.04 -1.63
C THR A 65 -4.06 -0.66 -1.92
N GLY A 66 -3.63 0.38 -1.23
CA GLY A 66 -4.08 1.75 -1.43
C GLY A 66 -3.55 2.32 -2.75
N ILE A 67 -2.28 2.71 -2.78
CA ILE A 67 -1.63 3.32 -3.95
C ILE A 67 -1.68 2.43 -5.21
N PRO A 68 -1.56 1.08 -5.13
CA PRO A 68 -1.69 0.25 -6.33
C PRO A 68 -3.10 0.20 -6.92
N LEU A 69 -4.15 0.20 -6.10
CA LEU A 69 -5.54 0.05 -6.57
C LEU A 69 -6.26 1.38 -6.79
N TYR A 70 -5.83 2.45 -6.13
CA TYR A 70 -6.57 3.71 -6.05
C TYR A 70 -5.69 4.90 -6.37
N ASP A 71 -6.37 6.00 -6.69
CA ASP A 71 -5.79 7.33 -6.67
C ASP A 71 -6.55 8.21 -5.68
N ALA A 72 -5.89 9.26 -5.22
CA ALA A 72 -6.46 10.36 -4.44
C ALA A 72 -6.48 11.66 -5.26
N LEU A 73 -7.06 12.73 -4.73
CA LEU A 73 -7.05 14.02 -5.41
C LEU A 73 -5.62 14.56 -5.58
N THR A 74 -4.79 14.30 -4.60
CA THR A 74 -3.38 14.70 -4.55
C THR A 74 -2.53 13.46 -4.25
N HIS A 75 -1.26 13.48 -4.66
CA HIS A 75 -0.32 12.39 -4.43
C HIS A 75 0.99 12.89 -3.82
N TRP A 76 1.71 12.00 -3.19
CA TRP A 76 3.12 12.19 -2.90
C TRP A 76 3.97 11.81 -4.12
N ASP A 77 4.98 12.62 -4.44
CA ASP A 77 6.01 12.24 -5.39
C ASP A 77 6.95 11.20 -4.75
N LEU A 78 6.72 9.94 -5.06
CA LEU A 78 7.51 8.81 -4.57
C LEU A 78 8.65 8.43 -5.54
N SER A 79 8.97 9.27 -6.52
CA SER A 79 10.02 8.99 -7.52
C SER A 79 11.44 9.10 -6.95
N LYS A 80 11.60 9.76 -5.78
CA LYS A 80 12.88 9.99 -5.12
C LYS A 80 12.83 9.46 -3.69
N ALA A 81 13.79 8.61 -3.36
CA ALA A 81 13.89 8.00 -2.04
C ALA A 81 14.77 8.80 -1.06
N ASP A 82 15.57 9.73 -1.57
CA ASP A 82 16.60 10.49 -0.86
C ASP A 82 16.15 11.89 -0.42
N LYS A 83 14.87 12.21 -0.61
CA LYS A 83 14.28 13.52 -0.28
C LYS A 83 12.90 13.35 0.36
N PRO A 84 12.46 14.30 1.20
CA PRO A 84 11.06 14.42 1.57
C PRO A 84 10.19 14.51 0.32
N SER A 85 9.10 13.72 0.29
CA SER A 85 8.21 13.69 -0.86
C SER A 85 7.46 15.02 -1.00
N GLU A 86 7.39 15.53 -2.22
CA GLU A 86 6.60 16.71 -2.55
C GLU A 86 5.16 16.31 -2.87
N LEU A 87 4.22 17.22 -2.63
CA LEU A 87 2.83 17.06 -3.02
C LEU A 87 2.67 17.35 -4.51
N ILE A 88 2.09 16.43 -5.24
CA ILE A 88 1.87 16.54 -6.69
C ILE A 88 0.38 16.32 -7.04
N PRO A 89 -0.07 16.79 -8.22
CA PRO A 89 -1.38 16.50 -8.76
C PRO A 89 -1.65 15.00 -8.91
N GLY A 90 -2.81 14.56 -8.40
CA GLY A 90 -3.37 13.23 -8.59
C GLY A 90 -4.58 13.29 -9.53
N LEU A 91 -5.75 12.91 -9.02
CA LEU A 91 -7.03 13.04 -9.71
C LEU A 91 -7.49 14.51 -9.85
N ALA A 92 -6.95 15.41 -9.04
CA ALA A 92 -7.05 16.84 -9.27
C ALA A 92 -5.84 17.34 -10.06
N LEU A 93 -6.06 18.20 -11.05
CA LEU A 93 -5.02 18.89 -11.82
C LEU A 93 -4.44 20.06 -11.03
N SER A 94 -5.30 20.75 -10.28
CA SER A 94 -4.95 21.91 -9.46
C SER A 94 -5.94 22.12 -8.34
N TRP A 95 -5.53 22.90 -7.35
CA TRP A 95 -6.37 23.31 -6.23
C TRP A 95 -6.01 24.72 -5.78
N ALA A 96 -6.97 25.41 -5.21
CA ALA A 96 -6.79 26.72 -4.63
C ALA A 96 -7.76 26.92 -3.46
N VAL A 97 -7.30 27.63 -2.43
CA VAL A 97 -8.16 28.13 -1.36
C VAL A 97 -8.90 29.37 -1.85
N ASN A 98 -10.15 29.52 -1.45
CA ASN A 98 -10.94 30.72 -1.79
C ASN A 98 -10.36 31.95 -1.07
N ASP A 99 -10.18 33.06 -1.80
CA ASP A 99 -9.55 34.27 -1.26
C ASP A 99 -10.38 34.94 -0.18
N LYS A 100 -11.71 34.85 -0.27
CA LYS A 100 -12.65 35.50 0.66
C LYS A 100 -13.03 34.58 1.83
N ASP A 101 -12.97 33.27 1.63
CA ASP A 101 -13.35 32.30 2.64
C ASP A 101 -12.31 31.16 2.64
N LYS A 102 -11.33 31.25 3.55
CA LYS A 102 -10.20 30.31 3.66
C LYS A 102 -10.61 28.91 4.13
N THR A 103 -11.89 28.69 4.46
CA THR A 103 -12.43 27.37 4.74
C THR A 103 -12.86 26.61 3.48
N LYS A 104 -12.86 27.26 2.32
CA LYS A 104 -13.27 26.68 1.04
C LYS A 104 -12.11 26.46 0.12
N TRP A 105 -11.99 25.24 -0.35
CA TRP A 105 -10.99 24.80 -1.32
C TRP A 105 -11.68 24.35 -2.61
N VAL A 106 -11.21 24.84 -3.75
CA VAL A 106 -11.70 24.43 -5.07
C VAL A 106 -10.67 23.55 -5.73
N PHE A 107 -11.09 22.36 -6.17
CA PHE A 107 -10.27 21.40 -6.89
C PHE A 107 -10.77 21.25 -8.33
N LYS A 108 -9.86 21.39 -9.31
CA LYS A 108 -10.12 21.11 -10.72
C LYS A 108 -9.72 19.66 -11.01
N LEU A 109 -10.68 18.85 -11.42
CA LEU A 109 -10.50 17.41 -11.61
C LEU A 109 -9.94 17.08 -12.99
N ARG A 110 -9.27 15.96 -13.09
CA ARG A 110 -8.70 15.43 -14.32
C ARG A 110 -9.80 14.84 -15.20
N PRO A 111 -9.96 15.28 -16.46
CA PRO A 111 -10.95 14.73 -17.38
C PRO A 111 -10.54 13.32 -17.87
N GLY A 112 -11.52 12.51 -18.25
CA GLY A 112 -11.32 11.23 -18.92
C GLY A 112 -10.84 10.08 -18.05
N VAL A 113 -10.64 10.29 -16.73
CA VAL A 113 -10.28 9.22 -15.81
C VAL A 113 -11.45 8.25 -15.65
N LYS A 114 -11.12 6.96 -15.64
CA LYS A 114 -12.07 5.87 -15.41
C LYS A 114 -11.66 5.03 -14.22
N PHE A 115 -12.64 4.57 -13.47
CA PHE A 115 -12.45 3.52 -12.49
C PHE A 115 -12.21 2.16 -13.16
N HIS A 116 -11.76 1.18 -12.42
CA HIS A 116 -11.46 -0.17 -12.90
C HIS A 116 -12.67 -0.87 -13.53
N ASP A 117 -13.88 -0.53 -13.08
CA ASP A 117 -15.16 -1.04 -13.63
C ASP A 117 -15.62 -0.31 -14.90
N GLY A 118 -14.83 0.66 -15.40
CA GLY A 118 -15.11 1.46 -16.57
C GLY A 118 -15.97 2.69 -16.35
N SER A 119 -16.53 2.88 -15.14
CA SER A 119 -17.30 4.09 -14.81
C SER A 119 -16.41 5.33 -14.76
N ALA A 120 -16.99 6.50 -15.05
CA ALA A 120 -16.25 7.75 -15.10
C ALA A 120 -15.95 8.27 -13.68
N PHE A 121 -14.75 8.84 -13.49
CA PHE A 121 -14.42 9.67 -12.34
C PHE A 121 -14.83 11.12 -12.62
N ASN A 122 -15.56 11.73 -11.70
CA ASN A 122 -16.04 13.11 -11.79
C ASN A 122 -16.30 13.70 -10.38
N ALA A 123 -16.85 14.91 -10.33
CA ALA A 123 -17.15 15.58 -9.06
C ALA A 123 -18.18 14.82 -8.19
N ASP A 124 -19.15 14.13 -8.79
CA ASP A 124 -20.10 13.31 -8.05
C ASP A 124 -19.38 12.16 -7.31
N ALA A 125 -18.38 11.54 -7.95
CA ALA A 125 -17.57 10.49 -7.33
C ALA A 125 -16.76 11.05 -6.14
N VAL A 126 -16.24 12.29 -6.22
CA VAL A 126 -15.55 12.93 -5.09
C VAL A 126 -16.51 13.17 -3.93
N VAL A 127 -17.68 13.77 -4.20
CA VAL A 127 -18.72 14.00 -3.18
C VAL A 127 -19.12 12.70 -2.50
N TRP A 128 -19.33 11.65 -3.28
CA TRP A 128 -19.67 10.32 -2.77
C TRP A 128 -18.58 9.75 -1.85
N ASN A 129 -17.30 9.87 -2.24
CA ASN A 129 -16.18 9.38 -1.46
C ASN A 129 -15.92 10.22 -0.17
N VAL A 130 -16.21 11.50 -0.18
CA VAL A 130 -16.20 12.31 1.04
C VAL A 130 -17.35 11.90 1.97
N GLY A 131 -18.56 11.70 1.43
CA GLY A 131 -19.71 11.20 2.18
C GLY A 131 -19.48 9.84 2.83
N LYS A 132 -18.77 8.94 2.15
CA LYS A 132 -18.39 7.62 2.65
C LYS A 132 -17.76 7.65 4.05
N VAL A 133 -17.03 8.71 4.39
CA VAL A 133 -16.29 8.83 5.66
C VAL A 133 -16.82 9.91 6.59
N LEU A 134 -17.63 10.87 6.10
CA LEU A 134 -18.10 11.98 6.90
C LEU A 134 -19.61 11.95 7.18
N ASP A 135 -20.42 11.45 6.26
CA ASP A 135 -21.88 11.51 6.35
C ASP A 135 -22.47 10.18 6.86
N LYS A 136 -22.82 10.14 8.15
CA LYS A 136 -23.44 8.98 8.79
C LYS A 136 -24.78 8.61 8.17
N GLU A 137 -25.43 9.55 7.49
CA GLU A 137 -26.71 9.32 6.81
C GLU A 137 -26.54 8.83 5.37
N ALA A 138 -25.35 8.90 4.83
CA ALA A 138 -25.08 8.35 3.50
C ALA A 138 -25.19 6.81 3.49
N GLU A 139 -25.72 6.27 2.39
CA GLU A 139 -25.90 4.83 2.25
C GLU A 139 -24.56 4.09 2.25
N GLN A 140 -23.53 4.70 1.67
CA GLN A 140 -22.17 4.18 1.58
C GLN A 140 -21.32 4.49 2.82
N TYR A 141 -21.84 5.08 3.87
CA TYR A 141 -21.07 5.35 5.07
C TYR A 141 -20.39 4.08 5.60
N ASP A 142 -19.08 4.18 5.83
CA ASP A 142 -18.28 3.07 6.35
C ASP A 142 -17.55 3.48 7.63
N PRO A 143 -18.09 3.14 8.81
CA PRO A 143 -17.47 3.49 10.08
C PRO A 143 -16.07 2.90 10.26
N ALA A 144 -15.73 1.83 9.55
CA ALA A 144 -14.39 1.24 9.57
C ALA A 144 -13.32 2.15 8.93
N GLN A 145 -13.74 3.04 8.02
CA GLN A 145 -12.84 4.01 7.37
C GLN A 145 -12.71 5.32 8.14
N VAL A 146 -13.67 5.63 9.04
CA VAL A 146 -13.68 6.90 9.78
C VAL A 146 -12.45 7.06 10.65
N GLY A 147 -12.10 6.04 11.44
CA GLY A 147 -10.96 6.07 12.34
C GLY A 147 -9.60 6.23 11.65
N VAL A 148 -9.48 5.79 10.42
CA VAL A 148 -8.19 5.78 9.68
C VAL A 148 -8.11 6.91 8.66
N THR A 149 -9.20 7.17 7.95
CA THR A 149 -9.24 8.17 6.86
C THR A 149 -9.71 9.53 7.36
N ALA A 150 -10.88 9.60 8.00
CA ALA A 150 -11.44 10.88 8.45
C ALA A 150 -10.60 11.53 9.55
N SER A 151 -9.99 10.73 10.45
CA SER A 151 -9.11 11.25 11.51
C SER A 151 -7.87 12.01 10.97
N ARG A 152 -7.48 11.73 9.72
CA ARG A 152 -6.38 12.43 9.03
C ARG A 152 -6.81 13.74 8.38
N MET A 153 -8.12 13.99 8.30
CA MET A 153 -8.74 15.19 7.75
C MET A 153 -9.70 15.80 8.78
N PRO A 154 -9.21 16.17 9.98
CA PRO A 154 -10.08 16.52 11.12
C PRO A 154 -10.92 17.79 10.87
N THR A 155 -10.51 18.63 9.95
CA THR A 155 -11.18 19.87 9.60
C THR A 155 -12.19 19.70 8.46
N LEU A 156 -12.07 18.68 7.61
CA LEU A 156 -12.96 18.47 6.47
C LEU A 156 -14.40 18.22 6.93
N ARG A 157 -15.36 18.95 6.35
CA ARG A 157 -16.79 18.87 6.70
C ARG A 157 -17.66 18.42 5.55
N SER A 158 -17.40 18.89 4.33
CA SER A 158 -18.24 18.55 3.19
C SER A 158 -17.52 18.67 1.87
N ALA A 159 -18.13 18.08 0.84
CA ALA A 159 -17.79 18.27 -0.55
C ALA A 159 -19.04 18.68 -1.32
N LYS A 160 -18.89 19.63 -2.27
CA LYS A 160 -19.97 20.10 -3.13
C LYS A 160 -19.52 20.12 -4.58
N LYS A 161 -20.29 19.49 -5.45
CA LYS A 161 -20.11 19.59 -6.89
C LYS A 161 -20.41 21.02 -7.34
N ILE A 162 -19.50 21.63 -8.10
CA ILE A 162 -19.71 22.91 -8.79
C ILE A 162 -20.10 22.62 -10.25
N ASP A 163 -19.32 21.78 -10.92
CA ASP A 163 -19.58 21.22 -12.24
C ASP A 163 -18.97 19.79 -12.30
N ASP A 164 -19.05 19.13 -13.45
CA ASP A 164 -18.58 17.72 -13.56
C ASP A 164 -17.09 17.53 -13.26
N LEU A 165 -16.28 18.57 -13.43
CA LEU A 165 -14.84 18.55 -13.22
C LEU A 165 -14.36 19.56 -12.16
N THR A 166 -15.26 20.08 -11.37
CA THR A 166 -14.93 21.03 -10.28
C THR A 166 -15.67 20.68 -9.01
N VAL A 167 -14.95 20.52 -7.92
CA VAL A 167 -15.51 20.26 -6.59
C VAL A 167 -14.99 21.29 -5.59
N GLU A 168 -15.87 21.77 -4.71
CA GLU A 168 -15.54 22.57 -3.54
C GLU A 168 -15.52 21.67 -2.30
N LEU A 169 -14.44 21.72 -1.53
CA LEU A 169 -14.32 21.10 -0.22
C LEU A 169 -14.37 22.17 0.85
N THR A 170 -15.17 21.95 1.89
CA THR A 170 -15.33 22.90 3.00
C THR A 170 -14.73 22.31 4.28
N THR A 171 -13.92 23.12 4.98
CA THR A 171 -13.33 22.79 6.28
C THR A 171 -14.01 23.60 7.40
N SER A 172 -13.88 23.17 8.66
CA SER A 172 -14.43 23.87 9.82
C SER A 172 -13.68 25.16 10.15
N GLU A 173 -12.43 25.25 9.71
CA GLU A 173 -11.51 26.36 9.93
C GLU A 173 -10.51 26.41 8.78
N PRO A 174 -9.76 27.51 8.57
CA PRO A 174 -8.71 27.56 7.58
C PRO A 174 -7.69 26.43 7.79
N ASP A 175 -7.48 25.59 6.78
CA ASP A 175 -6.59 24.42 6.86
C ASP A 175 -5.66 24.35 5.63
N ALA A 176 -4.43 24.80 5.82
CA ALA A 176 -3.40 24.75 4.78
C ALA A 176 -2.89 23.31 4.50
N PHE A 177 -3.18 22.36 5.40
CA PHE A 177 -2.77 20.95 5.25
C PHE A 177 -3.81 20.11 4.52
N LEU A 178 -5.00 20.63 4.23
CA LEU A 178 -6.04 19.86 3.56
C LEU A 178 -5.55 19.16 2.28
N PRO A 179 -4.83 19.81 1.35
CA PRO A 179 -4.33 19.13 0.14
C PRO A 179 -3.38 17.99 0.44
N ILE A 180 -2.56 18.11 1.49
CA ILE A 180 -1.65 17.06 1.97
C ILE A 180 -2.45 15.89 2.53
N ASN A 181 -3.42 16.19 3.38
CA ASN A 181 -4.24 15.17 4.05
C ASN A 181 -5.10 14.37 3.06
N LEU A 182 -5.51 14.98 1.95
CA LEU A 182 -6.29 14.33 0.88
C LEU A 182 -5.55 13.21 0.17
N THR A 183 -4.25 13.09 0.31
CA THR A 183 -3.48 11.91 -0.16
C THR A 183 -3.94 10.61 0.49
N ASN A 184 -4.64 10.68 1.63
CA ASN A 184 -5.18 9.54 2.35
C ASN A 184 -6.64 9.22 2.00
N LEU A 185 -7.31 10.03 1.18
CA LEU A 185 -8.68 9.79 0.73
C LEU A 185 -8.68 9.14 -0.65
N PHE A 186 -8.56 7.82 -0.67
CA PHE A 186 -8.61 7.05 -1.91
C PHE A 186 -10.02 6.99 -2.49
N MET A 187 -10.12 7.20 -3.81
CA MET A 187 -11.39 7.25 -4.53
C MET A 187 -11.81 5.86 -4.99
N ALA A 188 -12.85 5.31 -4.34
CA ALA A 188 -13.52 4.07 -4.73
C ALA A 188 -14.59 4.36 -5.78
N SER A 189 -14.86 3.38 -6.68
CA SER A 189 -15.95 3.51 -7.67
C SER A 189 -17.33 3.46 -7.02
N PRO A 190 -18.13 4.53 -7.11
CA PRO A 190 -19.52 4.52 -6.63
C PRO A 190 -20.38 3.50 -7.35
N ALA A 191 -20.20 3.35 -8.68
CA ALA A 191 -20.98 2.42 -9.49
C ALA A 191 -20.70 0.96 -9.13
N HIS A 192 -19.43 0.61 -8.88
CA HIS A 192 -19.07 -0.73 -8.45
C HIS A 192 -19.63 -1.05 -7.07
N TRP A 193 -19.52 -0.11 -6.13
CA TRP A 193 -20.08 -0.26 -4.80
C TRP A 193 -21.61 -0.43 -4.85
N ALA A 194 -22.30 0.35 -5.66
CA ALA A 194 -23.76 0.22 -5.84
C ALA A 194 -24.16 -1.17 -6.36
N LYS A 195 -23.38 -1.77 -7.27
CA LYS A 195 -23.58 -3.16 -7.71
C LYS A 195 -23.43 -4.15 -6.55
N LYS A 196 -22.43 -3.95 -5.67
CA LYS A 196 -22.25 -4.80 -4.48
C LYS A 196 -23.42 -4.66 -3.53
N LEU A 197 -23.90 -3.44 -3.29
CA LEU A 197 -25.08 -3.19 -2.44
C LEU A 197 -26.35 -3.84 -3.02
N ALA A 198 -26.55 -3.74 -4.32
CA ALA A 198 -27.70 -4.36 -4.99
C ALA A 198 -27.67 -5.91 -4.89
N ALA A 199 -26.48 -6.50 -4.79
CA ALA A 199 -26.30 -7.93 -4.63
C ALA A 199 -26.42 -8.43 -3.18
N VAL A 200 -26.54 -7.53 -2.19
CA VAL A 200 -26.74 -7.91 -0.78
C VAL A 200 -28.11 -8.60 -0.64
N PRO A 201 -28.17 -9.82 -0.06
CA PRO A 201 -29.41 -10.55 0.10
C PRO A 201 -30.49 -9.75 0.84
N ALA A 202 -31.77 -9.91 0.43
CA ALA A 202 -32.90 -9.23 1.07
C ALA A 202 -33.08 -9.63 2.55
N THR A 203 -32.50 -10.75 2.96
CA THR A 203 -32.48 -11.20 4.36
C THR A 203 -31.59 -10.33 5.26
N VAL A 204 -30.65 -9.59 4.69
CA VAL A 204 -29.86 -8.60 5.41
C VAL A 204 -30.69 -7.33 5.52
N SER A 205 -31.19 -7.03 6.71
CA SER A 205 -32.02 -5.86 6.99
C SER A 205 -31.24 -4.76 7.67
N GLY A 206 -31.71 -3.52 7.51
CA GLY A 206 -31.08 -2.34 8.09
C GLY A 206 -29.98 -1.76 7.20
N LYS A 207 -29.95 -0.41 7.13
CA LYS A 207 -29.01 0.38 6.29
C LYS A 207 -27.55 0.05 6.62
N ALA A 208 -27.19 0.07 7.91
CA ALA A 208 -25.82 -0.15 8.36
C ALA A 208 -25.31 -1.57 8.00
N GLU A 209 -26.13 -2.59 8.21
CA GLU A 209 -25.75 -3.99 7.92
C GLU A 209 -25.63 -4.23 6.43
N ARG A 210 -26.51 -3.64 5.62
CA ARG A 210 -26.43 -3.71 4.16
C ARG A 210 -25.18 -3.00 3.64
N SER A 211 -24.86 -1.79 4.14
CA SER A 211 -23.65 -1.08 3.80
C SER A 211 -22.40 -1.88 4.17
N LYS A 212 -22.34 -2.44 5.38
CA LYS A 212 -21.24 -3.31 5.82
C LYS A 212 -21.07 -4.53 4.92
N ALA A 213 -22.17 -5.20 4.55
CA ALA A 213 -22.12 -6.34 3.63
C ALA A 213 -21.61 -5.92 2.24
N ALA A 214 -22.07 -4.78 1.72
CA ALA A 214 -21.61 -4.23 0.45
C ALA A 214 -20.10 -3.90 0.49
N TRP A 215 -19.60 -3.28 1.56
CA TRP A 215 -18.17 -3.01 1.72
C TRP A 215 -17.32 -4.27 1.88
N THR A 216 -17.84 -5.30 2.54
CA THR A 216 -17.20 -6.61 2.62
C THR A 216 -17.06 -7.25 1.22
N ALA A 217 -18.13 -7.21 0.42
CA ALA A 217 -18.10 -7.70 -0.95
C ALA A 217 -17.22 -6.84 -1.86
N PHE A 218 -17.18 -5.52 -1.64
CA PHE A 218 -16.29 -4.60 -2.35
C PHE A 218 -14.82 -4.88 -2.02
N ALA A 219 -14.49 -5.14 -0.76
CA ALA A 219 -13.11 -5.45 -0.35
C ALA A 219 -12.57 -6.74 -0.99
N ALA A 220 -13.44 -7.71 -1.28
CA ALA A 220 -13.03 -8.93 -1.99
C ALA A 220 -12.80 -8.72 -3.50
N ASP A 221 -13.41 -7.69 -4.07
CA ASP A 221 -13.30 -7.32 -5.49
C ASP A 221 -13.33 -5.79 -5.61
N PRO A 222 -12.24 -5.11 -5.23
CA PRO A 222 -12.18 -3.66 -5.17
C PRO A 222 -12.05 -3.00 -6.55
N ALA A 223 -12.64 -1.82 -6.69
CA ALA A 223 -12.53 -0.99 -7.89
C ALA A 223 -12.16 0.46 -7.53
N GLY A 224 -10.91 0.80 -7.75
CA GLY A 224 -10.37 2.16 -7.75
C GLY A 224 -10.07 2.65 -9.15
N SER A 225 -9.13 3.59 -9.29
CA SER A 225 -8.63 4.12 -10.57
C SER A 225 -7.12 3.90 -10.74
N GLY A 226 -6.49 3.16 -9.84
CA GLY A 226 -5.04 3.02 -9.73
C GLY A 226 -4.38 2.22 -10.86
N PRO A 227 -3.03 2.13 -10.81
CA PRO A 227 -2.23 1.48 -11.84
C PRO A 227 -2.38 -0.05 -11.92
N PHE A 228 -2.94 -0.67 -10.88
CA PHE A 228 -3.27 -2.10 -10.85
C PHE A 228 -4.74 -2.32 -10.56
N LYS A 229 -5.28 -3.45 -11.03
CA LYS A 229 -6.63 -3.94 -10.77
C LYS A 229 -6.58 -5.21 -9.95
N ALA A 230 -7.54 -5.41 -9.06
CA ALA A 230 -7.70 -6.68 -8.36
C ALA A 230 -7.98 -7.81 -9.35
N ALA A 231 -7.34 -8.97 -9.14
CA ALA A 231 -7.53 -10.16 -9.95
C ALA A 231 -7.95 -11.36 -9.09
N ARG A 232 -7.39 -11.50 -7.90
CA ARG A 232 -7.74 -12.59 -6.97
C ARG A 232 -7.50 -12.15 -5.54
N PHE A 233 -8.46 -12.45 -4.68
CA PHE A 233 -8.35 -12.23 -3.24
C PHE A 233 -8.65 -13.55 -2.51
N VAL A 234 -7.72 -13.97 -1.66
CA VAL A 234 -7.89 -15.08 -0.72
C VAL A 234 -7.39 -14.59 0.64
N ALA A 235 -8.31 -14.38 1.56
CA ALA A 235 -8.01 -13.87 2.90
C ALA A 235 -6.91 -14.69 3.58
N ARG A 236 -5.96 -14.04 4.21
CA ARG A 236 -4.81 -14.62 4.91
C ARG A 236 -3.84 -15.43 4.04
N GLU A 237 -4.07 -15.52 2.76
CA GLU A 237 -3.25 -16.31 1.85
C GLU A 237 -2.55 -15.46 0.81
N ARG A 238 -3.34 -14.77 -0.05
CA ARG A 238 -2.79 -13.97 -1.14
C ARG A 238 -3.75 -12.93 -1.68
N PHE A 239 -3.18 -11.89 -2.23
CA PHE A 239 -3.88 -10.94 -3.07
C PHE A 239 -3.10 -10.74 -4.38
N GLU A 240 -3.78 -10.94 -5.49
CA GLU A 240 -3.20 -10.78 -6.82
C GLU A 240 -3.79 -9.56 -7.51
N MET A 241 -2.92 -8.76 -8.08
CA MET A 241 -3.27 -7.59 -8.88
C MET A 241 -2.65 -7.73 -10.28
N VAL A 242 -3.37 -7.26 -11.29
CA VAL A 242 -2.91 -7.19 -12.67
C VAL A 242 -2.79 -5.73 -13.11
N LYS A 243 -1.86 -5.46 -14.00
CA LYS A 243 -1.63 -4.15 -14.58
C LYS A 243 -2.92 -3.56 -15.15
N ASN A 244 -3.19 -2.31 -14.84
CA ASN A 244 -4.20 -1.51 -15.52
C ASN A 244 -3.59 -0.87 -16.77
N SER A 245 -3.70 -1.52 -17.92
CA SER A 245 -3.18 -1.00 -19.19
C SER A 245 -3.84 0.29 -19.67
N ALA A 246 -5.03 0.61 -19.13
CA ALA A 246 -5.75 1.85 -19.40
C ALA A 246 -5.55 2.90 -18.27
N TYR A 247 -4.48 2.80 -17.49
CA TYR A 247 -4.19 3.76 -16.43
C TYR A 247 -3.98 5.16 -17.01
N TRP A 248 -4.60 6.15 -16.36
CA TRP A 248 -4.65 7.52 -16.88
C TRP A 248 -3.28 8.24 -16.87
N ASP A 249 -2.32 7.80 -16.03
CA ASP A 249 -0.99 8.42 -15.95
C ASP A 249 0.06 7.53 -16.63
N PRO A 250 0.50 7.88 -17.84
CA PRO A 250 1.49 7.07 -18.56
C PRO A 250 2.86 7.02 -17.88
N LYS A 251 3.20 8.03 -17.04
CA LYS A 251 4.46 8.06 -16.31
C LYS A 251 4.49 7.07 -15.14
N ARG A 252 3.33 6.71 -14.64
CA ARG A 252 3.14 5.77 -13.52
C ARG A 252 2.57 4.42 -13.96
N THR A 253 2.41 4.19 -15.26
CA THR A 253 1.96 2.91 -15.80
C THR A 253 2.98 1.82 -15.45
N PRO A 254 2.59 0.72 -14.79
CA PRO A 254 3.51 -0.32 -14.37
C PRO A 254 4.21 -1.02 -15.52
N THR A 255 5.47 -1.38 -15.33
CA THR A 255 6.23 -2.27 -16.22
C THR A 255 6.10 -3.74 -15.84
N ILE A 256 5.50 -4.02 -14.68
CA ILE A 256 5.18 -5.35 -14.14
C ILE A 256 3.73 -5.64 -14.51
N ASP A 257 3.46 -6.88 -14.95
CA ASP A 257 2.13 -7.26 -15.43
C ASP A 257 1.24 -7.77 -14.29
N ARG A 258 1.86 -8.39 -13.25
CA ARG A 258 1.16 -8.94 -12.09
C ARG A 258 1.95 -8.73 -10.81
N VAL A 259 1.25 -8.40 -9.74
CA VAL A 259 1.78 -8.36 -8.37
C VAL A 259 1.03 -9.40 -7.52
N VAL A 260 1.77 -10.18 -6.75
CA VAL A 260 1.23 -11.17 -5.80
C VAL A 260 1.71 -10.79 -4.41
N LEU A 261 0.78 -10.45 -3.53
CA LEU A 261 1.05 -10.16 -2.12
C LEU A 261 0.82 -11.41 -1.28
N LEU A 262 1.78 -11.73 -0.41
CA LEU A 262 1.78 -12.92 0.45
C LEU A 262 2.02 -12.46 1.90
N PRO A 263 1.06 -12.64 2.81
CA PRO A 263 1.27 -12.41 4.24
C PRO A 263 2.26 -13.44 4.80
N LEU A 264 3.44 -12.98 5.24
CA LEU A 264 4.45 -13.80 5.91
C LEU A 264 5.03 -12.99 7.09
N PRO A 265 4.34 -12.95 8.26
CA PRO A 265 4.70 -12.05 9.36
C PRO A 265 6.07 -12.37 9.98
N GLU A 266 6.54 -13.62 9.90
CA GLU A 266 7.82 -14.04 10.48
C GLU A 266 9.00 -13.67 9.58
N ALA A 267 9.97 -12.92 10.12
CA ALA A 267 11.12 -12.41 9.38
C ALA A 267 11.99 -13.52 8.77
N ASN A 268 12.21 -14.60 9.53
CA ASN A 268 13.00 -15.74 9.05
C ASN A 268 12.28 -16.48 7.91
N SER A 269 10.96 -16.62 7.99
CA SER A 269 10.15 -17.22 6.92
C SER A 269 10.21 -16.41 5.64
N ARG A 270 10.12 -15.06 5.74
CA ARG A 270 10.29 -14.17 4.58
C ARG A 270 11.68 -14.31 3.97
N THR A 271 12.72 -14.31 4.80
CA THR A 271 14.11 -14.48 4.34
C THR A 271 14.30 -15.82 3.61
N ALA A 272 13.78 -16.91 4.16
CA ALA A 272 13.83 -18.23 3.52
C ALA A 272 13.07 -18.26 2.19
N ALA A 273 11.89 -17.66 2.12
CA ALA A 273 11.09 -17.56 0.89
C ALA A 273 11.83 -16.76 -0.22
N LEU A 274 12.54 -15.68 0.14
CA LEU A 274 13.37 -14.94 -0.79
C LEU A 274 14.56 -15.75 -1.27
N MET A 275 15.27 -16.40 -0.34
CA MET A 275 16.46 -17.21 -0.66
C MET A 275 16.14 -18.42 -1.55
N SER A 276 14.94 -19.00 -1.44
CA SER A 276 14.47 -20.12 -2.27
C SER A 276 13.83 -19.70 -3.59
N GLY A 277 13.67 -18.38 -3.84
CA GLY A 277 13.00 -17.87 -5.03
C GLY A 277 11.47 -18.02 -5.04
N GLN A 278 10.85 -18.30 -3.90
CA GLN A 278 9.39 -18.31 -3.76
C GLN A 278 8.80 -16.90 -3.88
N VAL A 279 9.55 -15.91 -3.43
CA VAL A 279 9.21 -14.48 -3.58
C VAL A 279 10.38 -13.71 -4.17
N ASP A 280 10.08 -12.53 -4.72
CA ASP A 280 11.04 -11.67 -5.40
C ASP A 280 11.44 -10.47 -4.52
N TRP A 281 10.61 -10.11 -3.56
CA TRP A 281 10.80 -9.02 -2.64
C TRP A 281 10.24 -9.37 -1.26
N ILE A 282 10.96 -8.97 -0.22
CA ILE A 282 10.50 -9.06 1.19
C ILE A 282 10.62 -7.72 1.88
N GLU A 283 9.71 -7.44 2.81
CA GLU A 283 9.86 -6.35 3.76
C GLU A 283 10.63 -6.79 5.00
N ALA A 284 11.30 -5.84 5.64
CA ALA A 284 11.91 -5.98 6.95
C ALA A 284 12.57 -7.36 7.16
N PRO A 285 13.65 -7.69 6.42
CA PRO A 285 14.42 -8.88 6.67
C PRO A 285 14.96 -8.87 8.12
N ALA A 286 15.20 -10.04 8.70
CA ALA A 286 15.85 -10.13 9.98
C ALA A 286 17.22 -9.42 9.92
N PRO A 287 17.58 -8.58 10.91
CA PRO A 287 18.84 -7.80 10.87
C PRO A 287 20.09 -8.69 10.71
N ASP A 288 20.12 -9.84 11.34
CA ASP A 288 21.19 -10.84 11.26
C ASP A 288 21.30 -11.56 9.90
N ALA A 289 20.24 -11.52 9.09
CA ALA A 289 20.24 -12.09 7.75
C ALA A 289 20.79 -11.14 6.67
N LEU A 290 20.98 -9.87 6.97
CA LEU A 290 21.33 -8.83 5.97
C LEU A 290 22.64 -9.15 5.23
N ASP A 291 23.68 -9.56 5.96
CA ASP A 291 24.98 -9.86 5.35
C ASP A 291 24.93 -11.11 4.47
N ALA A 292 24.18 -12.14 4.90
CA ALA A 292 23.97 -13.34 4.10
C ALA A 292 23.17 -13.04 2.81
N LEU A 293 22.15 -12.17 2.88
CA LEU A 293 21.39 -11.72 1.72
C LEU A 293 22.27 -10.96 0.74
N LYS A 294 23.06 -9.99 1.22
CA LYS A 294 24.00 -9.23 0.39
C LYS A 294 25.05 -10.13 -0.24
N GLY A 295 25.60 -11.07 0.53
CA GLY A 295 26.59 -12.06 0.06
C GLY A 295 26.06 -12.97 -1.06
N ARG A 296 24.74 -13.17 -1.12
CA ARG A 296 24.07 -13.91 -2.20
C ARG A 296 23.60 -13.03 -3.37
N GLY A 297 23.96 -11.74 -3.35
CA GLY A 297 23.65 -10.82 -4.44
C GLY A 297 22.26 -10.13 -4.34
N PHE A 298 21.52 -10.32 -3.26
CA PHE A 298 20.28 -9.59 -3.05
C PHE A 298 20.56 -8.12 -2.75
N LYS A 299 19.72 -7.24 -3.31
CA LYS A 299 19.80 -5.80 -3.05
C LYS A 299 18.98 -5.43 -1.82
N VAL A 300 19.61 -4.74 -0.90
CA VAL A 300 18.94 -4.19 0.29
C VAL A 300 18.70 -2.70 0.06
N TYR A 301 17.44 -2.29 0.11
CA TYR A 301 17.04 -0.89 0.03
C TYR A 301 16.59 -0.44 1.42
N SER A 302 17.19 0.65 1.91
CA SER A 302 16.80 1.27 3.17
C SER A 302 16.70 2.78 2.99
N ASN A 303 15.70 3.37 3.59
CA ASN A 303 15.51 4.82 3.65
C ASN A 303 15.31 5.26 5.08
N LEU A 304 15.78 6.45 5.41
CA LEU A 304 15.39 7.12 6.62
C LEU A 304 13.89 7.45 6.52
N GLN A 305 13.10 6.94 7.46
CA GLN A 305 11.66 7.21 7.47
C GLN A 305 11.39 8.67 7.85
N PRO A 306 10.37 9.31 7.27
CA PRO A 306 10.03 10.69 7.58
C PRO A 306 9.32 10.86 8.94
N HIS A 307 9.24 9.82 9.73
CA HIS A 307 8.58 9.78 11.03
C HIS A 307 9.45 9.04 12.06
N ILE A 308 9.20 9.35 13.32
CA ILE A 308 9.85 8.68 14.44
C ILE A 308 8.99 7.53 14.97
N TRP A 309 9.64 6.56 15.62
CA TRP A 309 9.00 5.53 16.44
C TRP A 309 9.26 5.86 17.91
N PRO A 310 8.36 6.65 18.54
CA PRO A 310 8.53 7.06 19.93
C PRO A 310 7.90 6.07 20.88
N TRP A 311 8.40 6.01 22.08
CA TRP A 311 7.59 5.55 23.20
C TRP A 311 6.60 6.66 23.57
N GLN A 312 5.33 6.29 23.65
CA GLN A 312 4.27 7.22 24.01
C GLN A 312 4.03 7.08 25.53
N PHE A 313 4.11 8.19 26.22
CA PHE A 313 3.82 8.24 27.63
C PHE A 313 2.34 8.54 27.88
N SER A 314 1.72 7.84 28.82
CA SER A 314 0.35 8.13 29.25
C SER A 314 0.34 9.34 30.17
N PHE A 315 -0.49 10.34 29.85
CA PHE A 315 -0.67 11.55 30.65
C PHE A 315 -2.02 11.55 31.42
N VAL A 316 -2.60 10.38 31.69
CA VAL A 316 -3.79 10.26 32.52
C VAL A 316 -3.48 10.67 33.96
N GLU A 317 -4.50 11.09 34.69
CA GLU A 317 -4.38 11.45 36.11
C GLU A 317 -3.74 10.31 36.89
N GLY A 318 -2.81 10.65 37.84
CA GLY A 318 -2.03 9.68 38.60
C GLY A 318 -0.88 9.00 37.86
N SER A 319 -0.67 9.28 36.59
CA SER A 319 0.45 8.72 35.81
C SER A 319 1.80 9.32 36.25
N PRO A 320 2.84 8.51 36.51
CA PRO A 320 4.19 9.02 36.81
C PRO A 320 4.79 9.84 35.65
N TRP A 321 4.31 9.64 34.44
CA TRP A 321 4.77 10.37 33.24
C TRP A 321 4.33 11.84 33.23
N LEU A 322 3.46 12.28 34.13
CA LEU A 322 3.14 13.69 34.34
C LEU A 322 4.36 14.46 34.86
N ASP A 323 5.24 13.81 35.60
CA ASP A 323 6.50 14.42 36.03
C ASP A 323 7.53 14.47 34.91
N LYS A 324 8.02 15.66 34.62
CA LYS A 324 9.07 15.89 33.59
C LYS A 324 10.36 15.16 33.91
N ARG A 325 10.70 14.99 35.21
CA ARG A 325 11.92 14.31 35.64
C ARG A 325 11.88 12.83 35.26
N VAL A 326 10.73 12.18 35.44
CA VAL A 326 10.52 10.77 35.01
C VAL A 326 10.72 10.61 33.51
N ARG A 327 10.13 11.50 32.69
CA ARG A 327 10.33 11.46 31.23
C ARG A 327 11.78 11.67 30.82
N HIS A 328 12.47 12.59 31.52
CA HIS A 328 13.89 12.86 31.24
C HIS A 328 14.76 11.67 31.65
N ALA A 329 14.53 11.12 32.84
CA ALA A 329 15.22 9.93 33.34
C ALA A 329 15.08 8.75 32.36
N ALA A 330 13.86 8.48 31.89
CA ALA A 330 13.60 7.44 30.91
C ALA A 330 14.43 7.64 29.63
N ASN A 331 14.52 8.88 29.12
CA ASN A 331 15.33 9.18 27.93
C ASN A 331 16.85 8.98 28.17
N LEU A 332 17.34 9.29 29.36
CA LEU A 332 18.75 9.10 29.74
C LEU A 332 19.13 7.62 29.89
N CYS A 333 18.16 6.75 30.20
CA CYS A 333 18.41 5.31 30.38
C CYS A 333 18.33 4.48 29.09
N VAL A 334 18.05 5.07 27.94
CA VAL A 334 17.95 4.34 26.67
C VAL A 334 19.26 4.42 25.89
N ASP A 335 19.94 3.30 25.74
CA ASP A 335 21.13 3.17 24.89
C ASP A 335 20.76 2.98 23.43
N ARG A 336 20.60 4.08 22.73
CA ARG A 336 20.22 4.08 21.30
C ARG A 336 21.35 3.60 20.38
N ALA A 337 22.61 3.71 20.83
CA ALA A 337 23.75 3.23 20.07
C ALA A 337 23.77 1.69 20.00
N SER A 338 23.56 1.03 21.15
CA SER A 338 23.42 -0.43 21.20
C SER A 338 22.19 -0.91 20.44
N MET A 339 21.07 -0.18 20.51
CA MET A 339 19.86 -0.51 19.71
C MET A 339 20.17 -0.45 18.21
N LYS A 340 20.91 0.56 17.75
CA LYS A 340 21.33 0.67 16.33
C LYS A 340 22.16 -0.55 15.90
N GLN A 341 23.09 -0.99 16.75
CA GLN A 341 23.90 -2.18 16.46
C GLN A 341 23.06 -3.45 16.39
N LEU A 342 22.14 -3.66 17.36
CA LEU A 342 21.22 -4.81 17.37
C LEU A 342 20.33 -4.87 16.14
N LEU A 343 19.98 -3.73 15.57
CA LEU A 343 19.17 -3.62 14.36
C LEU A 343 20.01 -3.59 13.06
N GLY A 344 21.28 -4.05 13.11
CA GLY A 344 22.13 -4.12 11.92
C GLY A 344 22.35 -2.76 11.23
N GLY A 345 22.29 -1.66 12.00
CA GLY A 345 22.41 -0.30 11.46
C GLY A 345 21.13 0.26 10.84
N MET A 346 20.01 -0.49 10.83
CA MET A 346 18.74 -0.08 10.21
C MET A 346 17.91 0.87 11.08
N MET A 347 18.56 1.67 11.90
CA MET A 347 17.96 2.66 12.78
C MET A 347 18.84 3.91 12.85
N GLU A 348 18.22 5.09 12.85
CA GLU A 348 18.87 6.34 13.23
C GLU A 348 18.20 6.91 14.49
N PRO A 349 18.99 7.30 15.54
CA PRO A 349 18.43 7.92 16.72
C PRO A 349 17.75 9.25 16.40
N ALA A 350 16.47 9.37 16.72
CA ALA A 350 15.69 10.57 16.44
C ALA A 350 16.05 11.71 17.40
N THR A 351 16.36 12.88 16.86
CA THR A 351 16.65 14.12 17.61
C THR A 351 15.55 15.17 17.45
N GLY A 352 14.42 14.82 16.86
CA GLY A 352 13.25 15.65 16.65
C GLY A 352 12.17 14.87 15.93
N ILE A 353 11.01 15.48 15.70
CA ILE A 353 9.87 14.86 15.02
C ILE A 353 10.22 14.56 13.56
N PHE A 354 11.00 15.44 12.94
CA PHE A 354 11.46 15.30 11.56
C PHE A 354 12.97 15.05 11.52
N GLU A 355 13.44 14.35 10.50
CA GLU A 355 14.85 14.07 10.25
C GLU A 355 15.67 15.35 10.00
N PRO A 356 17.00 15.32 10.18
CA PRO A 356 17.87 16.43 9.81
C PRO A 356 17.69 16.81 8.34
N GLY A 357 17.54 18.11 8.07
CA GLY A 357 17.34 18.64 6.72
C GLY A 357 15.86 18.74 6.28
N HIS A 358 14.92 18.20 7.03
CA HIS A 358 13.51 18.36 6.70
C HIS A 358 13.06 19.81 6.88
N PRO A 359 12.30 20.42 5.93
CA PRO A 359 11.89 21.84 5.99
C PRO A 359 11.13 22.23 7.27
N TRP A 360 10.39 21.29 7.87
CA TRP A 360 9.57 21.52 9.07
C TRP A 360 10.27 21.13 10.38
N ARG A 361 11.54 20.73 10.33
CA ARG A 361 12.25 20.28 11.51
C ARG A 361 12.43 21.39 12.56
N GLY A 362 12.66 22.62 12.13
CA GLY A 362 13.09 23.71 13.00
C GLY A 362 14.44 23.42 13.67
N ASN A 363 14.62 23.96 14.87
CA ASN A 363 15.84 23.79 15.68
C ASN A 363 15.50 23.09 17.00
N PRO A 364 15.34 21.77 17.04
CA PRO A 364 15.04 21.06 18.28
C PRO A 364 16.23 21.16 19.25
N SER A 365 15.93 21.49 20.48
CA SER A 365 16.94 21.58 21.57
C SER A 365 17.25 20.22 22.20
N PHE A 366 16.50 19.16 21.84
CA PHE A 366 16.69 17.83 22.39
C PHE A 366 18.02 17.24 21.91
N GLN A 367 18.84 16.78 22.88
CA GLN A 367 20.07 16.05 22.60
C GLN A 367 19.96 14.63 23.15
N ILE A 368 20.43 13.69 22.36
CA ILE A 368 20.53 12.30 22.78
C ILE A 368 21.72 12.19 23.74
N LYS A 369 21.43 11.72 24.96
CA LYS A 369 22.44 11.39 25.96
C LYS A 369 22.08 10.04 26.57
N TYR A 370 23.07 9.18 26.73
CA TYR A 370 22.93 7.95 27.50
C TYR A 370 23.70 8.12 28.80
N ASP A 371 22.98 8.19 29.93
CA ASP A 371 23.55 8.46 31.24
C ASP A 371 22.65 7.88 32.34
N VAL A 372 22.82 6.60 32.61
CA VAL A 372 22.02 5.89 33.61
C VAL A 372 22.15 6.48 35.01
N ALA A 373 23.36 6.97 35.39
CA ALA A 373 23.58 7.56 36.68
C ALA A 373 22.78 8.84 36.88
N ALA A 374 22.80 9.74 35.88
CA ALA A 374 21.98 10.95 35.88
C ALA A 374 20.48 10.62 35.86
N GLY A 375 20.07 9.57 35.12
CA GLY A 375 18.68 9.11 35.11
C GLY A 375 18.21 8.65 36.48
N LYS A 376 19.00 7.86 37.19
CA LYS A 376 18.71 7.42 38.58
C LYS A 376 18.62 8.62 39.55
N ALA A 377 19.57 9.54 39.47
CA ALA A 377 19.57 10.73 40.32
C ALA A 377 18.33 11.62 40.13
N LEU A 378 17.73 11.65 38.93
CA LEU A 378 16.45 12.33 38.69
C LEU A 378 15.26 11.62 39.36
N MET A 379 15.33 10.29 39.51
CA MET A 379 14.26 9.50 40.12
C MET A 379 14.32 9.52 41.64
N GLU A 380 15.43 9.94 42.25
CA GLU A 380 15.62 10.09 43.69
C GLU A 380 15.14 11.48 44.23
N GLN A 381 14.85 12.42 43.32
CA GLN A 381 14.33 13.76 43.62
C GLN A 381 12.80 13.80 43.73
#